data_12c2c68816b6755b5fb6179bfa4afb8c
#
_entry.id   12c2c68816b6755b5fb6179bfa4afb8c
#
_cell.length_a   1.000
_cell.length_b   1.000
_cell.length_c   1.000
_cell.angle_alpha   90.00
_cell.angle_beta   90.00
_cell.angle_gamma   90.00
#
_symmetry.space_group_name_H-M   'P 1'
#
loop_
_entity.id
_entity.type
_entity.pdbx_description
1 polymer ?
#
loop_
_entity_poly.entity_id
_entity_poly.type
_entity_poly.pdbx_seq_one_letter_code
_entity_poly.pdbx_strand_id
1 'polypeptide(L)'
;MQVDIWSLGITLIEFAQMEPPFHEMTPMRVLLKIQKSDPPRLDHPNRWSKEFNDFLKHCLVKDPHKRPSVEDLLKHPFIREAIDKKPLLDLLAEFKAEIINEEEMDIEEEVNIKQLYDLQPSCLTNSQVNLS
;
A
#
# COMPACT_ATOMS: atom_id res chain seq x y z
N MET A 1 -21.47 -2.11 -14.34
CA MET A 1 -20.28 -2.14 -13.49
C MET A 1 -19.53 -0.81 -13.43
N GLN A 2 -20.26 0.25 -13.17
CA GLN A 2 -19.64 1.58 -13.08
C GLN A 2 -19.20 1.94 -11.65
N VAL A 3 -19.52 1.08 -10.66
CA VAL A 3 -19.08 1.20 -9.28
C VAL A 3 -17.58 0.98 -9.16
N ASP A 4 -17.05 0.00 -9.90
CA ASP A 4 -15.62 -0.35 -9.91
C ASP A 4 -14.74 0.79 -10.45
N ILE A 5 -15.27 1.57 -11.41
CA ILE A 5 -14.56 2.74 -11.96
C ILE A 5 -14.39 3.83 -10.89
N TRP A 6 -15.43 4.07 -10.08
CA TRP A 6 -15.32 4.98 -8.95
C TRP A 6 -14.29 4.48 -7.93
N SER A 7 -14.36 3.20 -7.57
CA SER A 7 -13.42 2.58 -6.64
C SER A 7 -11.98 2.64 -7.16
N LEU A 8 -11.76 2.41 -8.45
CA LEU A 8 -10.46 2.60 -9.09
C LEU A 8 -9.94 4.03 -8.90
N GLY A 9 -10.79 5.05 -9.13
CA GLY A 9 -10.42 6.45 -8.95
C GLY A 9 -10.00 6.76 -7.51
N ILE A 10 -10.70 6.22 -6.51
CA ILE A 10 -10.35 6.37 -5.09
C ILE A 10 -9.02 5.67 -4.78
N THR A 11 -8.82 4.44 -5.25
CA THR A 11 -7.56 3.69 -5.07
C THR A 11 -6.36 4.41 -5.68
N LEU A 12 -6.53 5.03 -6.86
CA LEU A 12 -5.46 5.81 -7.48
C LEU A 12 -5.11 7.08 -6.68
N ILE A 13 -6.09 7.73 -6.06
CA ILE A 13 -5.81 8.84 -5.13
C ILE A 13 -5.05 8.32 -3.91
N GLU A 14 -5.45 7.19 -3.34
CA GLU A 14 -4.77 6.56 -2.21
C GLU A 14 -3.32 6.22 -2.55
N PHE A 15 -3.04 5.63 -3.70
CA PHE A 15 -1.66 5.38 -4.16
C PHE A 15 -0.84 6.66 -4.32
N ALA A 16 -1.48 7.74 -4.76
CA ALA A 16 -0.80 9.01 -4.97
C ALA A 16 -0.50 9.76 -3.66
N GLN A 17 -1.34 9.62 -2.64
CA GLN A 17 -1.30 10.40 -1.40
C GLN A 17 -0.99 9.54 -0.16
N MET A 18 -0.87 8.21 -0.32
CA MET A 18 -0.68 7.21 0.74
C MET A 18 -1.91 7.03 1.65
N GLU A 19 -2.97 7.80 1.44
CA GLU A 19 -4.20 7.78 2.22
C GLU A 19 -5.41 8.02 1.33
N PRO A 20 -6.55 7.34 1.59
CA PRO A 20 -7.76 7.58 0.82
C PRO A 20 -8.37 8.95 1.15
N PRO A 21 -9.13 9.55 0.22
CA PRO A 21 -9.83 10.80 0.49
C PRO A 21 -10.73 10.68 1.72
N PHE A 22 -10.68 11.70 2.59
CA PHE A 22 -11.52 11.77 3.80
C PHE A 22 -11.26 10.67 4.85
N HIS A 23 -10.07 10.07 4.89
CA HIS A 23 -9.71 9.00 5.82
C HIS A 23 -9.94 9.35 7.31
N GLU A 24 -9.83 10.62 7.67
CA GLU A 24 -10.08 11.11 9.04
C GLU A 24 -11.58 11.14 9.42
N MET A 25 -12.48 10.92 8.47
CA MET A 25 -13.91 11.03 8.70
C MET A 25 -14.55 9.67 8.99
N THR A 26 -15.61 9.66 9.80
CA THR A 26 -16.43 8.46 9.96
C THR A 26 -17.16 8.10 8.66
N PRO A 27 -17.44 6.81 8.39
CA PRO A 27 -18.10 6.36 7.15
C PRO A 27 -19.38 7.14 6.82
N MET A 28 -20.22 7.42 7.81
CA MET A 28 -21.45 8.19 7.60
C MET A 28 -21.18 9.65 7.15
N ARG A 29 -20.14 10.27 7.69
CA ARG A 29 -19.74 11.62 7.26
C ARG A 29 -19.15 11.61 5.85
N VAL A 30 -18.40 10.58 5.49
CA VAL A 30 -17.86 10.41 4.12
C VAL A 30 -19.00 10.30 3.12
N LEU A 31 -20.03 9.48 3.39
CA LEU A 31 -21.21 9.36 2.52
C LEU A 31 -21.90 10.71 2.31
N LEU A 32 -22.15 11.46 3.40
CA LEU A 32 -22.77 12.78 3.32
C LEU A 32 -21.88 13.78 2.57
N LYS A 33 -20.57 13.71 2.75
CA LYS A 33 -19.60 14.57 2.07
C LYS A 33 -19.60 14.30 0.58
N ILE A 34 -19.55 13.04 0.15
CA ILE A 34 -19.60 12.66 -1.26
C ILE A 34 -20.90 13.11 -1.91
N GLN A 35 -22.03 12.98 -1.22
CA GLN A 35 -23.32 13.40 -1.76
C GLN A 35 -23.41 14.92 -1.97
N LYS A 36 -22.92 15.72 -1.01
CA LYS A 36 -23.12 17.18 -0.97
C LYS A 36 -22.02 18.00 -1.61
N SER A 37 -20.80 17.45 -1.71
CA SER A 37 -19.63 18.16 -2.24
C SER A 37 -19.26 17.68 -3.63
N ASP A 38 -18.30 18.35 -4.27
CA ASP A 38 -17.65 17.88 -5.49
C ASP A 38 -16.99 16.51 -5.26
N PRO A 39 -16.77 15.72 -6.32
CA PRO A 39 -16.00 14.48 -6.23
C PRO A 39 -14.62 14.71 -5.62
N PRO A 40 -14.04 13.70 -4.93
CA PRO A 40 -12.69 13.79 -4.41
C PRO A 40 -11.67 14.11 -5.51
N ARG A 41 -10.61 14.82 -5.13
CA ARG A 41 -9.50 15.22 -6.00
C ARG A 41 -8.20 15.03 -5.23
N LEU A 42 -7.08 15.04 -5.95
CA LEU A 42 -5.76 15.13 -5.34
C LEU A 42 -5.60 16.45 -4.57
N ASP A 43 -4.97 16.40 -3.40
CA ASP A 43 -4.72 17.58 -2.57
C ASP A 43 -3.75 18.56 -3.24
N HIS A 44 -2.75 17.99 -3.95
CA HIS A 44 -1.75 18.73 -4.70
C HIS A 44 -1.73 18.33 -6.17
N PRO A 45 -2.75 18.72 -6.98
CA PRO A 45 -2.89 18.26 -8.35
C PRO A 45 -1.70 18.68 -9.24
N ASN A 46 -1.01 19.76 -8.91
CA ASN A 46 0.15 20.26 -9.66
C ASN A 46 1.41 19.36 -9.56
N ARG A 47 1.43 18.41 -8.61
CA ARG A 47 2.51 17.41 -8.49
C ARG A 47 2.37 16.26 -9.47
N TRP A 48 1.24 16.16 -10.15
CA TRP A 48 0.85 15.04 -10.99
C TRP A 48 0.61 15.50 -12.42
N SER A 49 0.74 14.59 -13.37
CA SER A 49 0.52 14.91 -14.78
C SER A 49 -0.92 15.37 -15.03
N LYS A 50 -1.12 16.13 -16.09
CA LYS A 50 -2.45 16.57 -16.52
C LYS A 50 -3.33 15.39 -16.89
N GLU A 51 -2.74 14.39 -17.53
CA GLU A 51 -3.38 13.15 -17.98
C GLU A 51 -3.87 12.34 -16.78
N PHE A 52 -3.10 12.25 -15.70
CA PHE A 52 -3.52 11.58 -14.46
C PHE A 52 -4.69 12.32 -13.79
N ASN A 53 -4.57 13.63 -13.62
CA ASN A 53 -5.65 14.45 -13.06
C ASN A 53 -6.94 14.34 -13.89
N ASP A 54 -6.83 14.29 -15.20
CA ASP A 54 -7.97 14.16 -16.11
C ASP A 54 -8.59 12.76 -16.02
N PHE A 55 -7.77 11.71 -15.97
CA PHE A 55 -8.23 10.34 -15.75
C PHE A 55 -9.03 10.19 -14.46
N LEU A 56 -8.55 10.77 -13.35
CA LEU A 56 -9.27 10.77 -12.08
C LEU A 56 -10.63 11.47 -12.19
N LYS A 57 -10.72 12.59 -12.91
CA LYS A 57 -12.00 13.27 -13.16
C LYS A 57 -13.00 12.39 -13.91
N HIS A 58 -12.52 11.57 -14.84
CA HIS A 58 -13.36 10.63 -15.57
C HIS A 58 -13.82 9.46 -14.69
N CYS A 59 -12.95 8.95 -13.81
CA CYS A 59 -13.32 7.90 -12.87
C CYS A 59 -14.32 8.37 -11.81
N LEU A 60 -14.14 9.58 -11.28
CA LEU A 60 -14.87 10.12 -10.14
C LEU A 60 -16.08 11.00 -10.56
N VAL A 61 -16.82 10.54 -11.55
CA VAL A 61 -18.12 11.15 -11.94
C VAL A 61 -19.19 10.59 -11.02
N LYS A 62 -19.91 11.49 -10.30
CA LYS A 62 -20.95 11.10 -9.31
C LYS A 62 -22.14 10.38 -9.96
N ASP A 63 -22.58 10.87 -11.09
CA ASP A 63 -23.66 10.24 -11.84
C ASP A 63 -23.15 8.97 -12.55
N PRO A 64 -23.61 7.77 -12.16
CA PRO A 64 -23.14 6.54 -12.78
C PRO A 64 -23.49 6.42 -14.27
N HIS A 65 -24.55 7.09 -14.72
CA HIS A 65 -24.95 7.08 -16.14
C HIS A 65 -24.05 7.96 -17.03
N LYS A 66 -23.39 8.95 -16.41
CA LYS A 66 -22.44 9.83 -17.10
C LYS A 66 -20.99 9.37 -16.95
N ARG A 67 -20.75 8.39 -16.08
CA ARG A 67 -19.43 7.83 -15.87
C ARG A 67 -19.05 7.01 -17.09
N PRO A 68 -17.82 7.17 -17.66
CA PRO A 68 -17.37 6.44 -18.83
C PRO A 68 -17.31 4.93 -18.59
N SER A 69 -17.35 4.16 -19.67
CA SER A 69 -17.15 2.73 -19.63
C SER A 69 -15.67 2.37 -19.45
N VAL A 70 -15.38 1.09 -19.16
CA VAL A 70 -14.01 0.58 -19.09
C VAL A 70 -13.33 0.73 -20.46
N GLU A 71 -14.06 0.43 -21.53
CA GLU A 71 -13.59 0.51 -22.92
C GLU A 71 -13.19 1.96 -23.30
N ASP A 72 -13.89 2.95 -22.76
CA ASP A 72 -13.55 4.36 -22.96
C ASP A 72 -12.29 4.75 -22.18
N LEU A 73 -12.21 4.30 -20.92
CA LEU A 73 -11.05 4.58 -20.07
C LEU A 73 -9.77 3.91 -20.57
N LEU A 74 -9.85 2.74 -21.19
CA LEU A 74 -8.69 2.08 -21.80
C LEU A 74 -8.10 2.87 -22.98
N LYS A 75 -8.88 3.76 -23.59
CA LYS A 75 -8.42 4.66 -24.67
C LYS A 75 -7.83 5.96 -24.15
N HIS A 76 -7.95 6.21 -22.85
CA HIS A 76 -7.48 7.46 -22.22
C HIS A 76 -5.95 7.60 -22.35
N PRO A 77 -5.42 8.81 -22.64
CA PRO A 77 -3.98 9.05 -22.81
C PRO A 77 -3.15 8.52 -21.63
N PHE A 78 -3.59 8.74 -20.40
CA PHE A 78 -2.93 8.26 -19.19
C PHE A 78 -2.66 6.75 -19.21
N ILE A 79 -3.60 5.93 -19.70
CA ILE A 79 -3.45 4.48 -19.81
C ILE A 79 -2.60 4.08 -21.01
N ARG A 80 -2.76 4.78 -22.12
CA ARG A 80 -2.03 4.45 -23.36
C ARG A 80 -0.53 4.73 -23.25
N GLU A 81 -0.13 5.68 -22.45
CA GLU A 81 1.28 6.03 -22.22
C GLU A 81 1.94 5.11 -21.19
N ALA A 82 1.17 4.44 -20.32
CA ALA A 82 1.66 3.57 -19.27
C ALA A 82 1.98 2.15 -19.79
N ILE A 83 2.81 2.01 -20.82
CA ILE A 83 3.13 0.72 -21.45
C ILE A 83 4.36 0.05 -20.84
N ASP A 84 5.23 0.83 -20.19
CA ASP A 84 6.49 0.32 -19.65
C ASP A 84 6.26 -0.37 -18.28
N LYS A 85 6.60 -1.66 -18.24
CA LYS A 85 6.56 -2.48 -17.01
C LYS A 85 7.81 -2.31 -16.13
N LYS A 86 8.84 -1.65 -16.64
CA LYS A 86 10.14 -1.54 -15.96
C LYS A 86 10.03 -0.93 -14.56
N PRO A 87 9.31 0.19 -14.32
CA PRO A 87 9.19 0.77 -12.98
C PRO A 87 8.58 -0.21 -11.97
N LEU A 88 7.62 -1.03 -12.39
CA LEU A 88 7.01 -2.04 -11.51
C LEU A 88 7.97 -3.20 -11.23
N LEU A 89 8.75 -3.61 -12.22
CA LEU A 89 9.78 -4.66 -12.04
C LEU A 89 10.90 -4.18 -11.12
N ASP A 90 11.31 -2.93 -11.24
CA ASP A 90 12.33 -2.33 -10.38
C ASP A 90 11.84 -2.27 -8.92
N LEU A 91 10.61 -1.85 -8.66
CA LEU A 91 9.97 -1.88 -7.33
C LEU A 91 9.86 -3.30 -6.75
N LEU A 92 9.50 -4.28 -7.57
CA LEU A 92 9.44 -5.67 -7.14
C LEU A 92 10.82 -6.25 -6.80
N ALA A 93 11.85 -5.85 -7.53
CA ALA A 93 13.22 -6.27 -7.24
C ALA A 93 13.73 -5.66 -5.93
N GLU A 94 13.44 -4.38 -5.68
CA GLU A 94 13.77 -3.68 -4.44
C GLU A 94 13.08 -4.33 -3.24
N PHE A 95 11.78 -4.57 -3.32
CA PHE A 95 11.00 -5.24 -2.27
C PHE A 95 11.52 -6.65 -1.95
N LYS A 96 11.89 -7.43 -2.98
CA LYS A 96 12.48 -8.77 -2.76
C LYS A 96 13.86 -8.70 -2.09
N ALA A 97 14.65 -7.68 -2.41
CA ALA A 97 15.95 -7.49 -1.77
C ALA A 97 15.81 -7.14 -0.28
N GLU A 98 14.79 -6.33 0.09
CA GLU A 98 14.49 -6.04 1.49
C GLU A 98 14.10 -7.28 2.28
N ILE A 99 13.19 -8.12 1.74
CA ILE A 99 12.78 -9.37 2.40
C ILE A 99 13.96 -10.31 2.63
N ILE A 100 14.85 -10.47 1.63
CA ILE A 100 16.03 -11.34 1.77
C ILE A 100 16.94 -10.82 2.88
N ASN A 101 17.15 -9.53 2.98
CA ASN A 101 17.97 -8.93 4.04
C ASN A 101 17.36 -9.11 5.43
N GLU A 102 16.04 -9.01 5.57
CA GLU A 102 15.34 -9.26 6.83
C GLU A 102 15.45 -10.74 7.25
N GLU A 103 15.25 -11.69 6.33
CA GLU A 103 15.40 -13.12 6.60
C GLU A 103 16.85 -13.50 6.96
N GLU A 104 17.86 -12.91 6.32
CA GLU A 104 19.27 -13.12 6.67
C GLU A 104 19.61 -12.56 8.06
N MET A 105 19.08 -11.39 8.42
CA MET A 105 19.26 -10.78 9.76
C MET A 105 18.62 -11.63 10.85
N ASP A 106 17.42 -12.16 10.66
CA ASP A 106 16.73 -13.02 11.60
C ASP A 106 17.51 -14.32 11.84
N ILE A 107 18.09 -14.91 10.78
CA ILE A 107 18.91 -16.10 10.87
C ILE A 107 20.23 -15.83 11.64
N GLU A 108 20.88 -14.69 11.41
CA GLU A 108 22.09 -14.29 12.15
C GLU A 108 21.80 -14.05 13.62
N GLU A 109 20.65 -13.48 13.97
CA GLU A 109 20.23 -13.24 15.34
C GLU A 109 19.91 -14.55 16.08
N GLU A 110 19.22 -15.51 15.43
CA GLU A 110 18.97 -16.85 15.98
C GLU A 110 20.26 -17.63 16.23
N VAL A 111 21.21 -17.58 15.29
CA VAL A 111 22.52 -18.26 15.42
C VAL A 111 23.31 -17.65 16.58
N ASN A 112 23.28 -16.34 16.74
CA ASN A 112 24.00 -15.64 17.81
C ASN A 112 23.41 -15.95 19.20
N ILE A 113 22.09 -16.00 19.32
CA ILE A 113 21.38 -16.41 20.53
C ILE A 113 21.74 -17.86 20.91
N LYS A 114 21.75 -18.76 19.93
CA LYS A 114 22.09 -20.17 20.16
C LYS A 114 23.53 -20.37 20.62
N GLN A 115 24.49 -19.63 20.04
CA GLN A 115 25.88 -19.62 20.51
C GLN A 115 26.02 -19.07 21.94
N LEU A 116 25.23 -18.09 22.36
CA LEU A 116 25.21 -17.56 23.72
C LEU A 116 24.69 -18.59 24.72
N TYR A 117 23.71 -19.39 24.37
CA TYR A 117 23.20 -20.48 25.23
C TYR A 117 24.19 -21.64 25.35
N ASP A 118 24.91 -21.98 24.30
CA ASP A 118 25.92 -23.05 24.30
C ASP A 118 27.21 -22.67 25.07
N LEU A 119 27.44 -21.38 25.31
CA LEU A 119 28.57 -20.84 26.08
C LEU A 119 28.32 -20.75 27.59
N GLN A 120 27.12 -21.10 28.09
CA GLN A 120 26.89 -21.16 29.55
C GLN A 120 27.44 -22.47 30.09
N PRO A 121 28.56 -22.43 30.89
CA PRO A 121 29.04 -23.64 31.54
C PRO A 121 28.01 -24.08 32.59
N SER A 122 27.76 -25.37 32.62
CA SER A 122 26.97 -26.12 33.59
C SER A 122 27.40 -25.84 35.04
N CYS A 123 26.90 -24.78 35.64
CA CYS A 123 27.11 -24.44 37.06
C CYS A 123 25.84 -24.70 37.86
N LEU A 124 25.24 -25.88 37.75
CA LEU A 124 24.18 -26.33 38.67
C LEU A 124 24.19 -27.87 38.81
N THR A 125 25.28 -28.41 39.33
CA THR A 125 25.25 -29.71 39.99
C THR A 125 26.28 -29.72 41.11
N ASN A 126 25.87 -29.35 42.33
CA ASN A 126 26.26 -30.01 43.57
C ASN A 126 25.72 -29.18 44.76
N SER A 127 24.56 -29.54 45.21
CA SER A 127 24.18 -29.39 46.60
C SER A 127 23.67 -30.73 47.08
N GLN A 128 24.64 -31.60 47.43
CA GLN A 128 24.34 -32.74 48.30
C GLN A 128 24.00 -32.21 49.65
N VAL A 129 22.75 -32.32 50.04
CA VAL A 129 22.31 -32.17 51.42
C VAL A 129 22.65 -33.49 52.13
N ASN A 130 23.70 -33.49 52.92
CA ASN A 130 23.95 -34.49 53.96
C ASN A 130 23.11 -34.17 55.18
N LEU A 131 22.08 -34.96 55.43
CA LEU A 131 21.38 -35.09 56.71
C LEU A 131 22.05 -36.23 57.49
N SER A 132 22.66 -35.85 58.62
CA SER A 132 22.90 -36.73 59.77
C SER A 132 22.51 -35.99 61.01
#